data_580b57ab1f99075c734ab67997e94bf6
#
_entry.id   580b57ab1f99075c734ab67997e94bf6
#
_cell.length_a   1.000
_cell.length_b   1.000
_cell.length_c   1.000
_cell.angle_alpha   90.00
_cell.angle_beta   90.00
_cell.angle_gamma   90.00
#
_symmetry.space_group_name_H-M   'P 1'
#
loop_
_entity.id
_entity.type
_entity.pdbx_description
1 polymer ?
#
loop_
_entity_poly.entity_id
_entity_poly.type
_entity_poly.pdbx_seq_one_letter_code
_entity_poly.pdbx_strand_id
1 'polypeptide(L)'
;MSADAVVEIEDLSVDFEVDKQWVPAVKGVSLTVAKGEVLAIVGESGSGKSTTAMAIPALLPSTARVAGSIKLNGAELLGATNDELREVRGKDVAVIFQEPMTALNPVYTIGWQIAEAVRAHKKITRRQARERAIELLELVDMPEPQQRVKHYPHQLSGGQRQRAMIAQALALDPGLLIADEPTTALDVTVQAEILDLMRDLRHRIEAGIILITHDMGVVADMADRIMVMKDGEVVEEGDADSIFHRAQQPYTQQLLASVPHLGATLGDADESSLPVTDLALSVEHAVIEYPGKGGNFRAIDDVSFSIGRGEVVGLVGESGSGKSTIGRAAVGLLKVASGTICVAGQDISTANRKQLRDIRSKVGVVFQDPGSSLNPRWPIGQSIAEPLTLHTDMDRSQRESRVKTLLEQVQLPPNMRNRFPHQLSGGQRQRVGIARALALEPTLLIADEPTSALDVSVQARVLELFAELQREHGFACLFISHDLAVVELVASRIAVLNHGRLAEFGSDKQVLTAPTDDYTKRLLAAVPVPDPERQRIRREERKALR
;
A
#
# COMPACT_ATOMS: atom_id res chain seq x y z
N MET A 1 -35.00 3.98 -15.70
CA MET A 1 -34.19 2.76 -15.85
C MET A 1 -33.28 2.99 -17.05
N SER A 2 -31.98 3.08 -16.83
CA SER A 2 -31.00 3.18 -17.93
C SER A 2 -31.00 1.84 -18.65
N ALA A 3 -31.19 1.84 -19.98
CA ALA A 3 -31.32 0.61 -20.78
C ALA A 3 -30.03 -0.24 -20.87
N ASP A 4 -28.92 0.22 -20.24
CA ASP A 4 -27.58 -0.37 -20.32
C ASP A 4 -26.95 -0.70 -18.96
N ALA A 5 -27.72 -0.72 -17.85
CA ALA A 5 -27.17 -1.04 -16.54
C ALA A 5 -26.82 -2.54 -16.43
N VAL A 6 -25.54 -2.84 -16.08
CA VAL A 6 -25.07 -4.20 -15.79
C VAL A 6 -25.44 -4.60 -14.36
N VAL A 7 -25.30 -3.67 -13.40
CA VAL A 7 -25.70 -3.88 -12.01
C VAL A 7 -26.54 -2.71 -11.52
N GLU A 8 -27.60 -3.01 -10.80
CA GLU A 8 -28.47 -2.05 -10.11
C GLU A 8 -28.61 -2.50 -8.65
N ILE A 9 -28.30 -1.62 -7.73
CA ILE A 9 -28.46 -1.81 -6.28
C ILE A 9 -29.45 -0.76 -5.79
N GLU A 10 -30.47 -1.19 -5.05
CA GLU A 10 -31.48 -0.31 -4.47
C GLU A 10 -31.58 -0.57 -2.96
N ASP A 11 -31.37 0.48 -2.17
CA ASP A 11 -31.53 0.50 -0.69
C ASP A 11 -30.78 -0.63 0.03
N LEU A 12 -29.55 -0.93 -0.40
CA LEU A 12 -28.73 -1.99 0.16
C LEU A 12 -28.34 -1.67 1.59
N SER A 13 -28.70 -2.55 2.51
CA SER A 13 -28.28 -2.50 3.90
C SER A 13 -27.61 -3.80 4.30
N VAL A 14 -26.46 -3.70 4.99
CA VAL A 14 -25.70 -4.86 5.47
C VAL A 14 -25.34 -4.67 6.93
N ASP A 15 -25.72 -5.63 7.76
CA ASP A 15 -25.35 -5.72 9.17
C ASP A 15 -24.51 -6.96 9.43
N PHE A 16 -23.52 -6.88 10.32
CA PHE A 16 -22.75 -8.02 10.80
C PHE A 16 -23.07 -8.35 12.24
N GLU A 17 -23.17 -9.63 12.56
CA GLU A 17 -23.31 -10.09 13.94
C GLU A 17 -21.92 -10.10 14.63
N VAL A 18 -21.73 -9.18 15.59
CA VAL A 18 -20.53 -9.07 16.43
C VAL A 18 -20.94 -9.16 17.89
N ASP A 19 -20.41 -10.11 18.64
CA ASP A 19 -20.75 -10.33 20.06
C ASP A 19 -22.27 -10.41 20.33
N LYS A 20 -23.01 -11.06 19.42
CA LYS A 20 -24.49 -11.19 19.46
C LYS A 20 -25.24 -9.85 19.27
N GLN A 21 -24.58 -8.83 18.75
CA GLN A 21 -25.20 -7.55 18.39
C GLN A 21 -25.05 -7.31 16.89
N TRP A 22 -26.08 -6.76 16.27
CA TRP A 22 -26.03 -6.37 14.86
C TRP A 22 -25.40 -5.01 14.73
N VAL A 23 -24.28 -4.95 13.99
CA VAL A 23 -23.55 -3.72 13.72
C VAL A 23 -23.75 -3.36 12.25
N PRO A 24 -24.36 -2.20 11.94
CA PRO A 24 -24.58 -1.79 10.57
C PRO A 24 -23.25 -1.40 9.89
N ALA A 25 -22.99 -1.99 8.72
CA ALA A 25 -21.82 -1.71 7.89
C ALA A 25 -22.18 -0.96 6.60
N VAL A 26 -23.40 -1.18 6.07
CA VAL A 26 -23.94 -0.46 4.90
C VAL A 26 -25.38 -0.09 5.20
N LYS A 27 -25.80 1.15 4.89
CA LYS A 27 -27.07 1.74 5.31
C LYS A 27 -27.78 2.42 4.14
N GLY A 28 -28.61 1.67 3.43
CA GLY A 28 -29.47 2.19 2.37
C GLY A 28 -28.68 2.69 1.13
N VAL A 29 -27.62 2.01 0.73
CA VAL A 29 -26.81 2.37 -0.43
C VAL A 29 -27.52 1.97 -1.72
N SER A 30 -27.65 2.92 -2.66
CA SER A 30 -28.17 2.69 -4.00
C SER A 30 -27.10 3.10 -5.02
N LEU A 31 -26.86 2.26 -6.04
CA LEU A 31 -25.93 2.56 -7.13
C LEU A 31 -26.33 1.81 -8.42
N THR A 32 -25.85 2.31 -9.53
CA THR A 32 -25.95 1.65 -10.83
C THR A 32 -24.58 1.69 -11.51
N VAL A 33 -24.27 0.66 -12.30
CA VAL A 33 -23.09 0.66 -13.17
C VAL A 33 -23.53 0.24 -14.57
N ALA A 34 -23.21 1.07 -15.55
CA ALA A 34 -23.50 0.78 -16.95
C ALA A 34 -22.40 -0.09 -17.58
N LYS A 35 -22.72 -0.68 -18.74
CA LYS A 35 -21.74 -1.42 -19.53
C LYS A 35 -20.60 -0.50 -19.97
N GLY A 36 -19.36 -0.93 -19.74
CA GLY A 36 -18.17 -0.16 -20.08
C GLY A 36 -17.90 1.06 -19.16
N GLU A 37 -18.69 1.27 -18.10
CA GLU A 37 -18.48 2.34 -17.12
C GLU A 37 -17.51 1.89 -16.02
N VAL A 38 -16.72 2.82 -15.51
CA VAL A 38 -15.93 2.66 -14.27
C VAL A 38 -16.52 3.52 -13.16
N LEU A 39 -17.19 2.89 -12.20
CA LEU A 39 -17.61 3.52 -10.96
C LEU A 39 -16.54 3.29 -9.89
N ALA A 40 -15.88 4.36 -9.45
CA ALA A 40 -14.99 4.29 -8.30
C ALA A 40 -15.76 4.49 -6.99
N ILE A 41 -15.56 3.60 -6.01
CA ILE A 41 -16.08 3.74 -4.65
C ILE A 41 -14.92 4.08 -3.73
N VAL A 42 -14.94 5.28 -3.14
CA VAL A 42 -13.87 5.82 -2.30
C VAL A 42 -14.34 6.14 -0.88
N GLY A 43 -13.42 6.29 0.06
CA GLY A 43 -13.70 6.62 1.47
C GLY A 43 -12.71 5.94 2.41
N GLU A 44 -12.77 6.27 3.69
CA GLU A 44 -11.90 5.70 4.73
C GLU A 44 -12.15 4.19 4.94
N SER A 45 -11.19 3.51 5.60
CA SER A 45 -11.37 2.10 5.98
C SER A 45 -12.59 1.93 6.90
N GLY A 46 -13.36 0.87 6.67
CA GLY A 46 -14.59 0.65 7.41
C GLY A 46 -15.80 1.46 6.94
N SER A 47 -15.69 2.28 5.87
CA SER A 47 -16.84 3.02 5.32
C SER A 47 -17.87 2.16 4.56
N GLY A 48 -17.63 0.84 4.41
CA GLY A 48 -18.59 -0.08 3.79
C GLY A 48 -18.32 -0.40 2.31
N LYS A 49 -17.26 0.13 1.67
CA LYS A 49 -16.94 -0.04 0.24
C LYS A 49 -16.88 -1.51 -0.21
N SER A 50 -15.94 -2.27 0.37
CA SER A 50 -15.77 -3.69 0.04
C SER A 50 -17.00 -4.51 0.44
N THR A 51 -17.70 -4.14 1.52
CA THR A 51 -18.95 -4.80 1.93
C THR A 51 -20.04 -4.61 0.88
N THR A 52 -20.22 -3.40 0.36
CA THR A 52 -21.16 -3.09 -0.71
C THR A 52 -20.85 -3.90 -1.97
N ALA A 53 -19.60 -3.91 -2.40
CA ALA A 53 -19.20 -4.61 -3.61
C ALA A 53 -19.26 -6.14 -3.46
N MET A 54 -18.88 -6.72 -2.31
CA MET A 54 -18.93 -8.16 -2.05
C MET A 54 -20.35 -8.69 -1.82
N ALA A 55 -21.32 -7.82 -1.55
CA ALA A 55 -22.73 -8.19 -1.52
C ALA A 55 -23.24 -8.63 -2.89
N ILE A 56 -22.73 -8.04 -3.99
CA ILE A 56 -23.15 -8.35 -5.37
C ILE A 56 -22.95 -9.84 -5.71
N PRO A 57 -21.73 -10.41 -5.61
CA PRO A 57 -21.52 -11.84 -5.83
C PRO A 57 -21.95 -12.70 -4.63
N ALA A 58 -22.60 -12.14 -3.60
CA ALA A 58 -23.00 -12.82 -2.36
C ALA A 58 -21.80 -13.51 -1.67
N LEU A 59 -20.64 -12.82 -1.57
CA LEU A 59 -19.40 -13.32 -0.93
C LEU A 59 -19.25 -12.85 0.54
N LEU A 60 -20.28 -12.23 1.11
CA LEU A 60 -20.25 -11.86 2.52
C LEU A 60 -20.31 -13.10 3.42
N PRO A 61 -19.72 -13.07 4.62
CA PRO A 61 -19.75 -14.19 5.56
C PRO A 61 -21.18 -14.47 6.04
N SER A 62 -21.42 -15.68 6.53
CA SER A 62 -22.74 -16.09 7.05
C SER A 62 -23.24 -15.31 8.27
N THR A 63 -22.35 -14.53 8.90
CA THR A 63 -22.68 -13.58 9.98
C THR A 63 -23.25 -12.26 9.44
N ALA A 64 -23.33 -12.08 8.12
CA ALA A 64 -23.91 -10.90 7.50
C ALA A 64 -25.41 -11.10 7.24
N ARG A 65 -26.20 -10.05 7.50
CA ARG A 65 -27.59 -9.92 7.08
C ARG A 65 -27.66 -8.84 6.00
N VAL A 66 -28.22 -9.17 4.84
CA VAL A 66 -28.32 -8.28 3.69
C VAL A 66 -29.80 -8.01 3.41
N ALA A 67 -30.16 -6.74 3.15
CA ALA A 67 -31.49 -6.29 2.78
C ALA A 67 -31.40 -5.26 1.63
N GLY A 68 -32.50 -5.06 0.91
CA GLY A 68 -32.56 -4.22 -0.28
C GLY A 68 -32.79 -5.04 -1.56
N SER A 69 -32.27 -4.59 -2.69
CA SER A 69 -32.31 -5.32 -3.99
C SER A 69 -30.96 -5.20 -4.69
N ILE A 70 -30.51 -6.31 -5.29
CA ILE A 70 -29.29 -6.38 -6.12
C ILE A 70 -29.64 -7.07 -7.41
N LYS A 71 -29.70 -6.33 -8.51
CA LYS A 71 -29.97 -6.89 -9.84
C LYS A 71 -28.70 -6.86 -10.68
N LEU A 72 -28.35 -8.03 -11.25
CA LEU A 72 -27.27 -8.17 -12.23
C LEU A 72 -27.88 -8.58 -13.58
N ASN A 73 -27.63 -7.79 -14.64
CA ASN A 73 -28.28 -7.98 -15.94
C ASN A 73 -29.82 -8.10 -15.83
N GLY A 74 -30.44 -7.37 -14.89
CA GLY A 74 -31.88 -7.38 -14.62
C GLY A 74 -32.38 -8.56 -13.75
N ALA A 75 -31.51 -9.53 -13.39
CA ALA A 75 -31.88 -10.65 -12.52
C ALA A 75 -31.57 -10.34 -11.03
N GLU A 76 -32.56 -10.53 -10.16
CA GLU A 76 -32.37 -10.33 -8.71
C GLU A 76 -31.46 -11.42 -8.13
N LEU A 77 -30.44 -11.00 -7.40
CA LEU A 77 -29.48 -11.89 -6.75
C LEU A 77 -29.74 -12.08 -5.25
N LEU A 78 -30.43 -11.15 -4.61
CA LEU A 78 -30.74 -11.28 -3.20
C LEU A 78 -31.77 -12.39 -2.97
N GLY A 79 -31.39 -13.40 -2.19
CA GLY A 79 -32.20 -14.59 -1.99
C GLY A 79 -32.02 -15.69 -3.04
N ALA A 80 -31.13 -15.51 -4.02
CA ALA A 80 -30.78 -16.55 -4.98
C ALA A 80 -30.16 -17.78 -4.30
N THR A 81 -30.41 -18.96 -4.85
CA THR A 81 -29.83 -20.22 -4.37
C THR A 81 -28.33 -20.30 -4.66
N ASN A 82 -27.63 -21.19 -3.95
CA ASN A 82 -26.21 -21.42 -4.21
C ASN A 82 -25.91 -21.88 -5.65
N ASP A 83 -26.82 -22.61 -6.29
CA ASP A 83 -26.64 -23.07 -7.66
C ASP A 83 -26.81 -21.90 -8.66
N GLU A 84 -27.79 -21.02 -8.44
CA GLU A 84 -27.95 -19.79 -9.24
C GLU A 84 -26.74 -18.87 -9.08
N LEU A 85 -26.26 -18.66 -7.85
CA LEU A 85 -25.06 -17.86 -7.60
C LEU A 85 -23.79 -18.45 -8.25
N ARG A 86 -23.69 -19.78 -8.33
CA ARG A 86 -22.59 -20.45 -9.06
C ARG A 86 -22.58 -20.15 -10.54
N GLU A 87 -23.74 -20.10 -11.19
CA GLU A 87 -23.84 -19.77 -12.63
C GLU A 87 -23.40 -18.34 -12.91
N VAL A 88 -23.62 -17.42 -11.96
CA VAL A 88 -23.29 -16.00 -12.08
C VAL A 88 -21.83 -15.69 -11.75
N ARG A 89 -21.29 -16.31 -10.68
CA ARG A 89 -19.93 -16.06 -10.18
C ARG A 89 -18.89 -16.50 -11.20
N GLY A 90 -17.99 -15.59 -11.56
CA GLY A 90 -16.91 -15.78 -12.53
C GLY A 90 -17.35 -15.66 -13.98
N LYS A 91 -18.66 -15.80 -14.29
CA LYS A 91 -19.21 -15.69 -15.65
C LYS A 91 -19.83 -14.31 -15.91
N ASP A 92 -20.74 -13.86 -15.05
CA ASP A 92 -21.41 -12.57 -15.21
C ASP A 92 -20.77 -11.50 -14.33
N VAL A 93 -20.28 -11.87 -13.12
CA VAL A 93 -19.51 -11.01 -12.22
C VAL A 93 -18.24 -11.71 -11.77
N ALA A 94 -17.10 -11.00 -11.84
CA ALA A 94 -15.82 -11.46 -11.32
C ALA A 94 -15.20 -10.46 -10.37
N VAL A 95 -14.33 -10.95 -9.48
CA VAL A 95 -13.69 -10.15 -8.43
C VAL A 95 -12.17 -10.25 -8.55
N ILE A 96 -11.50 -9.09 -8.54
CA ILE A 96 -10.07 -8.94 -8.29
C ILE A 96 -9.94 -8.53 -6.83
N PHE A 97 -9.36 -9.40 -6.00
CA PHE A 97 -9.22 -9.17 -4.56
C PHE A 97 -8.01 -8.29 -4.23
N GLN A 98 -8.03 -7.67 -3.07
CA GLN A 98 -6.99 -6.77 -2.56
C GLN A 98 -5.61 -7.45 -2.47
N GLU A 99 -5.55 -8.71 -2.01
CA GLU A 99 -4.30 -9.43 -1.81
C GLU A 99 -4.19 -10.68 -2.70
N PRO A 100 -3.34 -10.67 -3.73
CA PRO A 100 -3.14 -11.85 -4.59
C PRO A 100 -2.64 -13.09 -3.85
N MET A 101 -1.93 -12.91 -2.72
CA MET A 101 -1.40 -14.03 -1.93
C MET A 101 -2.48 -14.81 -1.19
N THR A 102 -3.57 -14.16 -0.83
CA THR A 102 -4.72 -14.79 -0.17
C THR A 102 -5.75 -15.29 -1.18
N ALA A 103 -5.85 -14.64 -2.34
CA ALA A 103 -6.77 -15.01 -3.42
C ALA A 103 -6.29 -16.22 -4.23
N LEU A 104 -4.98 -16.32 -4.49
CA LEU A 104 -4.40 -17.44 -5.22
C LEU A 104 -4.02 -18.59 -4.26
N ASN A 105 -4.47 -19.80 -4.59
CA ASN A 105 -4.14 -20.98 -3.79
C ASN A 105 -2.63 -21.37 -3.97
N PRO A 106 -1.81 -21.35 -2.90
CA PRO A 106 -0.36 -21.54 -3.00
C PRO A 106 0.07 -22.96 -3.41
N VAL A 107 -0.81 -23.96 -3.29
CA VAL A 107 -0.49 -25.37 -3.61
C VAL A 107 -0.87 -25.78 -5.03
N TYR A 108 -1.48 -24.91 -5.81
CA TYR A 108 -1.80 -25.13 -7.23
C TYR A 108 -1.02 -24.18 -8.14
N THR A 109 -0.71 -24.64 -9.35
CA THR A 109 -0.07 -23.78 -10.35
C THR A 109 -1.05 -22.74 -10.87
N ILE A 110 -0.54 -21.60 -11.34
CA ILE A 110 -1.36 -20.50 -11.90
C ILE A 110 -2.24 -21.04 -13.04
N GLY A 111 -1.65 -21.81 -13.96
CA GLY A 111 -2.42 -22.33 -15.09
C GLY A 111 -3.51 -23.33 -14.69
N TRP A 112 -3.33 -24.07 -13.60
CA TRP A 112 -4.39 -24.93 -13.08
C TRP A 112 -5.56 -24.12 -12.56
N GLN A 113 -5.29 -23.05 -11.80
CA GLN A 113 -6.32 -22.21 -11.18
C GLN A 113 -7.15 -21.48 -12.25
N ILE A 114 -6.50 -20.89 -13.27
CA ILE A 114 -7.19 -20.25 -14.39
C ILE A 114 -8.00 -21.27 -15.21
N ALA A 115 -7.40 -22.41 -15.51
CA ALA A 115 -8.07 -23.48 -16.26
C ALA A 115 -9.29 -24.04 -15.51
N GLU A 116 -9.23 -24.14 -14.18
CA GLU A 116 -10.33 -24.62 -13.35
C GLU A 116 -11.49 -23.62 -13.33
N ALA A 117 -11.22 -22.31 -13.27
CA ALA A 117 -12.24 -21.28 -13.40
C ALA A 117 -13.02 -21.41 -14.74
N VAL A 118 -12.31 -21.65 -15.85
CA VAL A 118 -12.96 -21.90 -17.16
C VAL A 118 -13.79 -23.18 -17.16
N ARG A 119 -13.26 -24.28 -16.60
CA ARG A 119 -13.93 -25.59 -16.58
C ARG A 119 -15.11 -25.68 -15.64
N ALA A 120 -15.18 -24.80 -14.65
CA ALA A 120 -16.33 -24.71 -13.75
C ALA A 120 -17.64 -24.37 -14.49
N HIS A 121 -17.52 -23.65 -15.61
CA HIS A 121 -18.68 -23.18 -16.38
C HIS A 121 -18.74 -23.73 -17.82
N LYS A 122 -17.60 -24.12 -18.42
CA LYS A 122 -17.53 -24.61 -19.80
C LYS A 122 -17.13 -26.09 -19.83
N LYS A 123 -17.90 -26.89 -20.56
CA LYS A 123 -17.58 -28.32 -20.82
C LYS A 123 -16.46 -28.43 -21.84
N ILE A 124 -15.20 -28.21 -21.44
CA ILE A 124 -14.04 -28.30 -22.32
C ILE A 124 -13.01 -29.30 -21.77
N THR A 125 -12.12 -29.78 -22.64
CA THR A 125 -11.04 -30.69 -22.25
C THR A 125 -9.98 -29.97 -21.42
N ARG A 126 -9.21 -30.73 -20.65
CA ARG A 126 -8.06 -30.18 -19.87
C ARG A 126 -7.04 -29.47 -20.77
N ARG A 127 -6.85 -29.95 -22.00
CA ARG A 127 -5.94 -29.34 -22.97
C ARG A 127 -6.46 -27.96 -23.39
N GLN A 128 -7.73 -27.86 -23.81
CA GLN A 128 -8.35 -26.59 -24.20
C GLN A 128 -8.38 -25.58 -23.06
N ALA A 129 -8.68 -26.02 -21.83
CA ALA A 129 -8.65 -25.15 -20.66
C ALA A 129 -7.25 -24.60 -20.39
N ARG A 130 -6.20 -25.40 -20.59
CA ARG A 130 -4.82 -24.95 -20.44
C ARG A 130 -4.40 -23.99 -21.55
N GLU A 131 -4.80 -24.25 -22.79
CA GLU A 131 -4.57 -23.33 -23.93
C GLU A 131 -5.24 -21.97 -23.63
N ARG A 132 -6.50 -21.97 -23.15
CA ARG A 132 -7.19 -20.74 -22.71
C ARG A 132 -6.48 -20.04 -21.55
N ALA A 133 -5.93 -20.78 -20.59
CA ALA A 133 -5.16 -20.20 -19.51
C ALA A 133 -3.88 -19.47 -20.01
N ILE A 134 -3.23 -20.00 -21.04
CA ILE A 134 -2.08 -19.33 -21.67
C ILE A 134 -2.52 -18.07 -22.39
N GLU A 135 -3.59 -18.12 -23.20
CA GLU A 135 -4.16 -16.95 -23.88
C GLU A 135 -4.52 -15.84 -22.90
N LEU A 136 -5.11 -16.18 -21.74
CA LEU A 136 -5.44 -15.20 -20.70
C LEU A 136 -4.19 -14.61 -20.04
N LEU A 137 -3.13 -15.39 -19.85
CA LEU A 137 -1.85 -14.88 -19.38
C LEU A 137 -1.17 -13.97 -20.41
N GLU A 138 -1.32 -14.25 -21.72
CA GLU A 138 -0.87 -13.37 -22.80
C GLU A 138 -1.69 -12.07 -22.83
N LEU A 139 -3.01 -12.16 -22.64
CA LEU A 139 -3.91 -11.01 -22.59
C LEU A 139 -3.55 -10.00 -21.48
N VAL A 140 -3.02 -10.49 -20.36
CA VAL A 140 -2.58 -9.64 -19.24
C VAL A 140 -1.09 -9.30 -19.29
N ASP A 141 -0.44 -9.43 -20.46
CA ASP A 141 0.99 -9.16 -20.68
C ASP A 141 1.91 -9.89 -19.68
N MET A 142 1.59 -11.13 -19.33
CA MET A 142 2.45 -11.96 -18.48
C MET A 142 3.72 -12.33 -19.26
N PRO A 143 4.93 -12.01 -18.78
CA PRO A 143 6.15 -12.44 -19.44
C PRO A 143 6.27 -13.96 -19.45
N GLU A 144 6.67 -14.55 -20.62
CA GLU A 144 6.86 -15.99 -20.80
C GLU A 144 5.64 -16.84 -20.37
N PRO A 145 4.42 -16.59 -20.86
CA PRO A 145 3.18 -17.18 -20.34
C PRO A 145 3.18 -18.72 -20.40
N GLN A 146 3.81 -19.34 -21.42
CA GLN A 146 3.96 -20.79 -21.58
C GLN A 146 4.81 -21.43 -20.45
N GLN A 147 5.70 -20.67 -19.82
CA GLN A 147 6.48 -21.12 -18.67
C GLN A 147 5.73 -20.78 -17.37
N ARG A 148 5.24 -19.54 -17.23
CA ARG A 148 4.56 -19.04 -16.02
C ARG A 148 3.28 -19.82 -15.69
N VAL A 149 2.58 -20.34 -16.67
CA VAL A 149 1.41 -21.23 -16.49
C VAL A 149 1.72 -22.46 -15.60
N LYS A 150 2.98 -22.87 -15.49
CA LYS A 150 3.44 -23.99 -14.64
C LYS A 150 3.93 -23.56 -13.26
N HIS A 151 4.08 -22.26 -13.02
CA HIS A 151 4.59 -21.74 -11.75
C HIS A 151 3.49 -21.69 -10.68
N TYR A 152 3.94 -21.76 -9.44
CA TYR A 152 3.12 -21.55 -8.26
C TYR A 152 3.12 -20.06 -7.87
N PRO A 153 2.11 -19.54 -7.14
CA PRO A 153 2.03 -18.14 -6.75
C PRO A 153 3.30 -17.61 -6.08
N HIS A 154 3.93 -18.39 -5.20
CA HIS A 154 5.15 -17.99 -4.48
C HIS A 154 6.41 -17.84 -5.38
N GLN A 155 6.35 -18.32 -6.62
CA GLN A 155 7.44 -18.21 -7.60
C GLN A 155 7.33 -16.96 -8.49
N LEU A 156 6.28 -16.17 -8.31
CA LEU A 156 5.97 -14.97 -9.09
C LEU A 156 6.26 -13.70 -8.28
N SER A 157 6.62 -12.61 -8.96
CA SER A 157 6.68 -11.27 -8.35
C SER A 157 5.28 -10.76 -7.97
N GLY A 158 5.19 -9.67 -7.19
CA GLY A 158 3.91 -9.04 -6.83
C GLY A 158 3.05 -8.71 -8.04
N GLY A 159 3.60 -7.98 -9.01
CA GLY A 159 2.91 -7.63 -10.25
C GLY A 159 2.52 -8.83 -11.11
N GLN A 160 3.37 -9.87 -11.18
CA GLN A 160 3.02 -11.11 -11.89
C GLN A 160 1.87 -11.86 -11.21
N ARG A 161 1.80 -11.88 -9.87
CA ARG A 161 0.65 -12.45 -9.15
C ARG A 161 -0.62 -11.67 -9.42
N GLN A 162 -0.53 -10.35 -9.45
CA GLN A 162 -1.66 -9.47 -9.77
C GLN A 162 -2.17 -9.73 -11.18
N ARG A 163 -1.28 -9.79 -12.18
CA ARG A 163 -1.63 -10.16 -13.58
C ARG A 163 -2.28 -11.54 -13.65
N ALA A 164 -1.79 -12.52 -12.89
CA ALA A 164 -2.38 -13.87 -12.84
C ALA A 164 -3.79 -13.86 -12.23
N MET A 165 -4.02 -13.07 -11.18
CA MET A 165 -5.35 -12.90 -10.57
C MET A 165 -6.33 -12.19 -11.53
N ILE A 166 -5.88 -11.16 -12.23
CA ILE A 166 -6.67 -10.50 -13.29
C ILE A 166 -7.00 -11.51 -14.40
N ALA A 167 -6.03 -12.30 -14.88
CA ALA A 167 -6.27 -13.36 -15.88
C ALA A 167 -7.32 -14.38 -15.40
N GLN A 168 -7.30 -14.75 -14.13
CA GLN A 168 -8.30 -15.64 -13.54
C GLN A 168 -9.68 -14.97 -13.49
N ALA A 169 -9.78 -13.71 -13.10
CA ALA A 169 -11.04 -12.96 -13.09
C ALA A 169 -11.65 -12.83 -14.49
N LEU A 170 -10.82 -12.71 -15.52
CA LEU A 170 -11.23 -12.59 -16.93
C LEU A 170 -11.49 -13.94 -17.63
N ALA A 171 -11.43 -15.06 -16.92
CA ALA A 171 -11.50 -16.41 -17.50
C ALA A 171 -12.71 -16.65 -18.42
N LEU A 172 -13.83 -16.00 -18.13
CA LEU A 172 -15.12 -16.17 -18.80
C LEU A 172 -15.68 -14.88 -19.42
N ASP A 173 -14.86 -13.84 -19.54
CA ASP A 173 -15.23 -12.54 -20.10
C ASP A 173 -16.45 -11.92 -19.36
N PRO A 174 -16.37 -11.63 -18.04
CA PRO A 174 -17.48 -11.20 -17.22
C PRO A 174 -18.03 -9.83 -17.65
N GLY A 175 -19.37 -9.63 -17.53
CA GLY A 175 -20.00 -8.34 -17.79
C GLY A 175 -19.77 -7.29 -16.71
N LEU A 176 -19.47 -7.72 -15.47
CA LEU A 176 -19.11 -6.86 -14.33
C LEU A 176 -17.79 -7.32 -13.69
N LEU A 177 -16.86 -6.40 -13.51
CA LEU A 177 -15.61 -6.63 -12.81
C LEU A 177 -15.58 -5.79 -11.53
N ILE A 178 -15.46 -6.43 -10.38
CA ILE A 178 -15.23 -5.77 -9.09
C ILE A 178 -13.74 -5.81 -8.81
N ALA A 179 -13.09 -4.66 -8.72
CA ALA A 179 -11.67 -4.53 -8.41
C ALA A 179 -11.52 -3.88 -7.02
N ASP A 180 -11.26 -4.71 -6.02
CA ASP A 180 -11.07 -4.27 -4.64
C ASP A 180 -9.57 -4.02 -4.39
N GLU A 181 -9.19 -2.75 -4.39
CA GLU A 181 -7.81 -2.28 -4.23
C GLU A 181 -6.79 -3.00 -5.15
N PRO A 182 -7.00 -2.99 -6.47
CA PRO A 182 -6.27 -3.86 -7.39
C PRO A 182 -4.78 -3.52 -7.54
N THR A 183 -4.32 -2.39 -7.00
CA THR A 183 -2.93 -1.92 -7.09
C THR A 183 -2.26 -1.74 -5.73
N THR A 184 -2.95 -2.02 -4.63
CA THR A 184 -2.39 -1.94 -3.28
C THR A 184 -1.19 -2.89 -3.13
N ALA A 185 -0.15 -2.43 -2.46
CA ALA A 185 1.14 -3.12 -2.27
C ALA A 185 1.96 -3.37 -3.57
N LEU A 186 1.62 -2.69 -4.67
CA LEU A 186 2.46 -2.61 -5.85
C LEU A 186 3.30 -1.33 -5.83
N ASP A 187 4.50 -1.39 -6.41
CA ASP A 187 5.25 -0.18 -6.68
C ASP A 187 4.62 0.65 -7.82
N VAL A 188 4.92 1.94 -7.87
CA VAL A 188 4.24 2.90 -8.74
C VAL A 188 4.35 2.56 -10.23
N THR A 189 5.44 1.93 -10.67
CA THR A 189 5.63 1.52 -12.07
C THR A 189 4.76 0.34 -12.44
N VAL A 190 4.71 -0.69 -11.60
CA VAL A 190 3.82 -1.86 -11.77
C VAL A 190 2.36 -1.45 -11.62
N GLN A 191 2.04 -0.56 -10.67
CA GLN A 191 0.70 0.03 -10.55
C GLN A 191 0.25 0.68 -11.85
N ALA A 192 1.09 1.53 -12.44
CA ALA A 192 0.79 2.20 -13.70
C ALA A 192 0.58 1.22 -14.86
N GLU A 193 1.37 0.12 -14.93
CA GLU A 193 1.18 -0.94 -15.92
C GLU A 193 -0.14 -1.69 -15.74
N ILE A 194 -0.53 -2.00 -14.49
CA ILE A 194 -1.81 -2.66 -14.18
C ILE A 194 -3.00 -1.75 -14.53
N LEU A 195 -2.90 -0.44 -14.30
CA LEU A 195 -3.95 0.50 -14.68
C LEU A 195 -4.08 0.63 -16.21
N ASP A 196 -2.96 0.66 -16.95
CA ASP A 196 -2.97 0.61 -18.42
C ASP A 196 -3.65 -0.67 -18.90
N LEU A 197 -3.29 -1.83 -18.33
CA LEU A 197 -3.91 -3.11 -18.63
C LEU A 197 -5.43 -3.10 -18.36
N MET A 198 -5.87 -2.65 -17.19
CA MET A 198 -7.30 -2.59 -16.85
C MET A 198 -8.08 -1.68 -17.79
N ARG A 199 -7.49 -0.57 -18.24
CA ARG A 199 -8.09 0.34 -19.21
C ARG A 199 -8.23 -0.32 -20.59
N ASP A 200 -7.22 -1.02 -21.07
CA ASP A 200 -7.27 -1.74 -22.33
C ASP A 200 -8.30 -2.88 -22.28
N LEU A 201 -8.38 -3.59 -21.17
CA LEU A 201 -9.36 -4.64 -20.92
C LEU A 201 -10.79 -4.08 -20.89
N ARG A 202 -11.03 -2.92 -20.25
CA ARG A 202 -12.33 -2.24 -20.26
C ARG A 202 -12.88 -2.07 -21.68
N HIS A 203 -12.02 -1.61 -22.61
CA HIS A 203 -12.43 -1.40 -24.01
C HIS A 203 -12.62 -2.70 -24.79
N ARG A 204 -11.89 -3.76 -24.42
CA ARG A 204 -11.97 -5.06 -25.15
C ARG A 204 -13.19 -5.89 -24.76
N ILE A 205 -13.56 -5.91 -23.48
CA ILE A 205 -14.63 -6.78 -22.98
C ILE A 205 -15.94 -6.02 -22.69
N GLU A 206 -15.92 -4.69 -22.83
CA GLU A 206 -17.05 -3.80 -22.52
C GLU A 206 -17.71 -4.07 -21.16
N ALA A 207 -16.94 -4.55 -20.17
CA ALA A 207 -17.42 -4.80 -18.82
C ALA A 207 -17.62 -3.49 -18.05
N GLY A 208 -18.67 -3.42 -17.22
CA GLY A 208 -18.74 -2.43 -16.15
C GLY A 208 -17.70 -2.75 -15.10
N ILE A 209 -17.08 -1.74 -14.50
CA ILE A 209 -16.06 -1.90 -13.46
C ILE A 209 -16.49 -1.16 -12.20
N ILE A 210 -16.53 -1.86 -11.06
CA ILE A 210 -16.56 -1.24 -9.74
C ILE A 210 -15.13 -1.24 -9.22
N LEU A 211 -14.54 -0.05 -9.09
CA LEU A 211 -13.18 0.14 -8.61
C LEU A 211 -13.22 0.64 -7.16
N ILE A 212 -12.76 -0.17 -6.22
CA ILE A 212 -12.60 0.24 -4.83
C ILE A 212 -11.13 0.58 -4.62
N THR A 213 -10.85 1.80 -4.17
CA THR A 213 -9.50 2.22 -3.82
C THR A 213 -9.54 3.43 -2.89
N HIS A 214 -8.49 3.61 -2.13
CA HIS A 214 -8.23 4.83 -1.36
C HIS A 214 -7.23 5.75 -2.07
N ASP A 215 -6.63 5.33 -3.18
CA ASP A 215 -5.69 6.13 -3.98
C ASP A 215 -6.45 7.00 -4.99
N MET A 216 -6.56 8.30 -4.69
CA MET A 216 -7.28 9.26 -5.54
C MET A 216 -6.58 9.51 -6.87
N GLY A 217 -5.28 9.24 -6.99
CA GLY A 217 -4.59 9.27 -8.27
C GLY A 217 -5.01 8.12 -9.20
N VAL A 218 -5.23 6.93 -8.63
CA VAL A 218 -5.82 5.78 -9.36
C VAL A 218 -7.26 6.10 -9.79
N VAL A 219 -8.04 6.74 -8.92
CA VAL A 219 -9.40 7.20 -9.24
C VAL A 219 -9.38 8.20 -10.39
N ALA A 220 -8.50 9.20 -10.35
CA ALA A 220 -8.34 10.20 -11.40
C ALA A 220 -7.92 9.59 -12.75
N ASP A 221 -7.18 8.47 -12.72
CA ASP A 221 -6.72 7.76 -13.92
C ASP A 221 -7.80 6.89 -14.58
N MET A 222 -8.75 6.35 -13.80
CA MET A 222 -9.64 5.27 -14.25
C MET A 222 -11.12 5.62 -14.23
N ALA A 223 -11.59 6.41 -13.26
CA ALA A 223 -13.01 6.56 -12.97
C ALA A 223 -13.74 7.48 -13.96
N ASP A 224 -14.94 7.06 -14.37
CA ASP A 224 -15.91 7.94 -15.03
C ASP A 224 -16.79 8.63 -13.99
N ARG A 225 -17.22 7.88 -12.97
CA ARG A 225 -18.06 8.35 -11.88
C ARG A 225 -17.47 7.90 -10.54
N ILE A 226 -17.63 8.72 -9.52
CA ILE A 226 -17.09 8.51 -8.19
C ILE A 226 -18.23 8.55 -7.18
N MET A 227 -18.27 7.56 -6.30
CA MET A 227 -19.14 7.48 -5.13
C MET A 227 -18.29 7.57 -3.87
N VAL A 228 -18.53 8.58 -3.05
CA VAL A 228 -17.83 8.79 -1.77
C VAL A 228 -18.66 8.20 -0.64
N MET A 229 -18.08 7.26 0.11
CA MET A 229 -18.75 6.60 1.25
C MET A 229 -18.12 6.98 2.59
N LYS A 230 -18.97 7.16 3.60
CA LYS A 230 -18.57 7.36 5.00
C LYS A 230 -19.56 6.66 5.93
N ASP A 231 -19.07 5.94 6.94
CA ASP A 231 -19.87 5.33 8.00
C ASP A 231 -21.05 4.46 7.49
N GLY A 232 -20.86 3.82 6.33
CA GLY A 232 -21.85 2.95 5.68
C GLY A 232 -22.85 3.67 4.77
N GLU A 233 -22.73 4.96 4.58
CA GLU A 233 -23.64 5.79 3.78
C GLU A 233 -22.93 6.44 2.59
N VAL A 234 -23.68 6.76 1.53
CA VAL A 234 -23.18 7.57 0.41
C VAL A 234 -23.23 9.03 0.83
N VAL A 235 -22.08 9.70 0.81
CA VAL A 235 -21.96 11.13 1.15
C VAL A 235 -22.10 12.01 -0.08
N GLU A 236 -21.48 11.61 -1.18
CA GLU A 236 -21.48 12.37 -2.43
C GLU A 236 -21.25 11.43 -3.61
N GLU A 237 -21.89 11.74 -4.74
CA GLU A 237 -21.72 11.02 -5.99
C GLU A 237 -21.71 12.00 -7.17
N GLY A 238 -20.85 11.76 -8.15
CA GLY A 238 -20.75 12.61 -9.33
C GLY A 238 -19.78 12.07 -10.36
N ASP A 239 -19.68 12.72 -11.51
CA ASP A 239 -18.60 12.47 -12.46
C ASP A 239 -17.24 12.85 -11.86
N ALA A 240 -16.17 12.28 -12.39
CA ALA A 240 -14.83 12.46 -11.84
C ALA A 240 -14.43 13.94 -11.77
N ASP A 241 -14.71 14.73 -12.82
CA ASP A 241 -14.39 16.18 -12.84
C ASP A 241 -15.12 16.94 -11.73
N SER A 242 -16.42 16.66 -11.52
CA SER A 242 -17.21 17.31 -10.48
C SER A 242 -16.69 17.00 -9.09
N ILE A 243 -16.35 15.75 -8.80
CA ILE A 243 -15.84 15.36 -7.48
C ILE A 243 -14.45 15.96 -7.23
N PHE A 244 -13.53 15.92 -8.21
CA PHE A 244 -12.18 16.46 -8.01
C PHE A 244 -12.14 17.99 -7.89
N HIS A 245 -12.95 18.71 -8.65
CA HIS A 245 -12.85 20.18 -8.73
C HIS A 245 -14.01 20.94 -8.10
N ARG A 246 -15.15 20.28 -7.85
CA ARG A 246 -16.40 20.93 -7.42
C ARG A 246 -17.12 20.16 -6.31
N ALA A 247 -16.38 19.39 -5.50
CA ALA A 247 -16.94 18.66 -4.36
C ALA A 247 -17.76 19.57 -3.45
N GLN A 248 -19.00 19.18 -3.14
CA GLN A 248 -19.94 19.95 -2.35
C GLN A 248 -19.89 19.56 -0.87
N GLN A 249 -19.58 18.31 -0.58
CA GLN A 249 -19.61 17.81 0.78
C GLN A 249 -18.28 18.08 1.51
N PRO A 250 -18.34 18.59 2.76
CA PRO A 250 -17.13 18.88 3.54
C PRO A 250 -16.21 17.66 3.71
N TYR A 251 -16.80 16.48 3.84
CA TYR A 251 -16.01 15.25 3.96
C TYR A 251 -15.23 14.92 2.68
N THR A 252 -15.87 15.07 1.51
CA THR A 252 -15.21 14.87 0.21
C THR A 252 -14.05 15.86 0.03
N GLN A 253 -14.28 17.12 0.36
CA GLN A 253 -13.25 18.17 0.32
C GLN A 253 -12.07 17.83 1.24
N GLN A 254 -12.35 17.38 2.47
CA GLN A 254 -11.33 16.96 3.43
C GLN A 254 -10.55 15.73 2.92
N LEU A 255 -11.25 14.74 2.34
CA LEU A 255 -10.62 13.55 1.78
C LEU A 255 -9.65 13.92 0.65
N LEU A 256 -10.07 14.78 -0.27
CA LEU A 256 -9.23 15.25 -1.39
C LEU A 256 -8.02 16.08 -0.88
N ALA A 257 -8.23 16.97 0.09
CA ALA A 257 -7.16 17.78 0.68
C ALA A 257 -6.12 16.95 1.45
N SER A 258 -6.48 15.73 1.89
CA SER A 258 -5.58 14.83 2.62
C SER A 258 -4.68 13.99 1.71
N VAL A 259 -4.90 14.04 0.38
CA VAL A 259 -4.14 13.21 -0.58
C VAL A 259 -2.74 13.80 -0.79
N PRO A 260 -1.67 13.06 -0.48
CA PRO A 260 -0.33 13.47 -0.84
C PRO A 260 -0.20 13.62 -2.37
N HIS A 261 0.38 14.72 -2.82
CA HIS A 261 0.66 14.94 -4.24
C HIS A 261 1.97 15.68 -4.43
N LEU A 262 2.66 15.45 -5.51
CA LEU A 262 3.90 16.14 -5.83
C LEU A 262 3.67 17.65 -5.93
N GLY A 263 4.52 18.44 -5.24
CA GLY A 263 4.41 19.89 -5.10
C GLY A 263 3.68 20.35 -3.83
N ALA A 264 3.24 19.44 -2.95
CA ALA A 264 2.66 19.78 -1.65
C ALA A 264 3.77 19.77 -0.58
N THR A 265 4.29 20.93 -0.22
CA THR A 265 5.30 21.04 0.86
C THR A 265 4.63 21.30 2.21
N LEU A 266 5.02 20.57 3.27
CA LEU A 266 4.58 20.79 4.66
C LEU A 266 5.32 21.96 5.36
N GLY A 267 5.99 22.82 4.64
CA GLY A 267 6.71 24.00 5.13
C GLY A 267 8.04 24.20 4.41
N ASP A 268 8.54 25.43 4.43
CA ASP A 268 9.86 25.78 3.91
C ASP A 268 10.92 24.99 4.70
N ALA A 269 11.40 23.91 4.11
CA ALA A 269 12.66 23.31 4.56
C ALA A 269 13.74 24.35 4.30
N ASP A 270 14.28 24.90 5.37
CA ASP A 270 15.34 25.89 5.33
C ASP A 270 16.52 25.29 4.54
N GLU A 271 16.87 25.90 3.41
CA GLU A 271 17.98 25.47 2.51
C GLU A 271 19.36 25.64 3.19
N SER A 272 19.42 25.67 4.52
CA SER A 272 20.69 25.71 5.22
C SER A 272 21.44 24.41 4.95
N SER A 273 22.38 24.49 3.99
CA SER A 273 23.45 23.50 3.80
C SER A 273 24.20 23.37 5.13
N LEU A 274 23.71 22.47 6.01
CA LEU A 274 24.43 22.12 7.23
C LEU A 274 25.78 21.53 6.81
N PRO A 275 26.91 22.03 7.37
CA PRO A 275 28.19 21.45 7.09
C PRO A 275 28.18 19.98 7.52
N VAL A 276 28.51 19.08 6.60
CA VAL A 276 28.42 17.61 6.68
C VAL A 276 29.48 17.01 7.65
N THR A 277 29.74 17.65 8.79
CA THR A 277 30.77 17.22 9.73
C THR A 277 30.27 16.27 10.84
N ASP A 278 28.95 16.17 11.07
CA ASP A 278 28.37 15.27 12.09
C ASP A 278 27.30 14.37 11.45
N LEU A 279 27.73 13.19 11.00
CA LEU A 279 26.88 12.24 10.29
C LEU A 279 26.16 11.30 11.27
N ALA A 280 24.84 11.18 11.14
CA ALA A 280 24.05 10.18 11.83
C ALA A 280 24.15 8.80 11.15
N LEU A 281 24.22 8.80 9.80
CA LEU A 281 24.46 7.61 8.98
C LEU A 281 25.45 7.96 7.85
N SER A 282 26.48 7.11 7.67
CA SER A 282 27.33 7.08 6.45
C SER A 282 27.28 5.67 5.87
N VAL A 283 27.05 5.59 4.59
CA VAL A 283 27.10 4.36 3.78
C VAL A 283 28.14 4.62 2.71
N GLU A 284 29.22 3.83 2.67
CA GLU A 284 30.34 4.01 1.75
C GLU A 284 30.64 2.71 1.03
N HIS A 285 30.45 2.68 -0.29
CA HIS A 285 30.71 1.54 -1.15
C HIS A 285 30.12 0.23 -0.63
N ALA A 286 28.93 0.31 -0.02
CA ALA A 286 28.30 -0.83 0.66
C ALA A 286 27.85 -1.89 -0.34
N VAL A 287 28.22 -3.14 -0.07
CA VAL A 287 27.76 -4.35 -0.77
C VAL A 287 27.11 -5.27 0.26
N ILE A 288 25.88 -5.70 -0.02
CA ILE A 288 25.13 -6.59 0.85
C ILE A 288 24.63 -7.78 0.04
N GLU A 289 24.92 -8.98 0.53
CA GLU A 289 24.60 -10.23 -0.16
C GLU A 289 23.76 -11.15 0.72
N TYR A 290 22.82 -11.84 0.08
CA TYR A 290 22.04 -12.92 0.69
C TYR A 290 22.56 -14.27 0.19
N PRO A 291 22.73 -15.28 1.06
CA PRO A 291 23.13 -16.61 0.65
C PRO A 291 22.01 -17.27 -0.17
N GLY A 292 22.38 -17.83 -1.34
CA GLY A 292 21.46 -18.52 -2.25
C GLY A 292 21.96 -19.90 -2.67
N LYS A 293 21.07 -20.78 -3.14
CA LYS A 293 21.40 -22.15 -3.58
C LYS A 293 22.34 -22.23 -4.80
N GLY A 294 22.47 -21.12 -5.56
CA GLY A 294 23.32 -21.04 -6.76
C GLY A 294 24.44 -20.01 -6.66
N GLY A 295 24.76 -19.51 -5.47
CA GLY A 295 25.68 -18.41 -5.20
C GLY A 295 24.99 -17.29 -4.43
N ASN A 296 25.76 -16.32 -3.94
CA ASN A 296 25.20 -15.20 -3.21
C ASN A 296 24.42 -14.27 -4.15
N PHE A 297 23.23 -13.86 -3.74
CA PHE A 297 22.46 -12.83 -4.41
C PHE A 297 22.87 -11.47 -3.86
N ARG A 298 23.41 -10.60 -4.71
CA ARG A 298 23.82 -9.25 -4.35
C ARG A 298 22.59 -8.34 -4.38
N ALA A 299 22.11 -7.97 -3.20
CA ALA A 299 20.95 -7.12 -3.03
C ALA A 299 21.30 -5.63 -3.03
N ILE A 300 22.51 -5.27 -2.59
CA ILE A 300 23.10 -3.92 -2.66
C ILE A 300 24.46 -4.05 -3.30
N ASP A 301 24.75 -3.18 -4.27
CA ASP A 301 25.95 -3.20 -5.11
C ASP A 301 26.52 -1.79 -5.24
N ASP A 302 27.54 -1.51 -4.43
CA ASP A 302 28.32 -0.26 -4.45
C ASP A 302 27.48 1.00 -4.18
N VAL A 303 26.71 1.01 -3.08
CA VAL A 303 25.89 2.16 -2.69
C VAL A 303 26.63 3.06 -1.72
N SER A 304 26.62 4.38 -2.00
CA SER A 304 27.22 5.41 -1.14
C SER A 304 26.27 6.60 -0.97
N PHE A 305 25.92 6.94 0.27
CA PHE A 305 25.19 8.16 0.65
C PHE A 305 25.35 8.44 2.14
N SER A 306 24.98 9.64 2.58
CA SER A 306 25.08 10.03 3.99
C SER A 306 23.85 10.80 4.46
N ILE A 307 23.61 10.75 5.76
CA ILE A 307 22.55 11.49 6.46
C ILE A 307 23.20 12.29 7.60
N GLY A 308 23.04 13.61 7.57
CA GLY A 308 23.45 14.51 8.64
C GLY A 308 22.55 14.40 9.88
N ARG A 309 22.98 14.94 11.01
CA ARG A 309 22.11 15.05 12.19
C ARG A 309 20.94 15.97 11.91
N GLY A 310 19.75 15.58 12.38
CA GLY A 310 18.52 16.33 12.17
C GLY A 310 18.01 16.32 10.72
N GLU A 311 18.71 15.63 9.81
CA GLU A 311 18.32 15.53 8.41
C GLU A 311 17.39 14.34 8.18
N VAL A 312 16.40 14.51 7.28
CA VAL A 312 15.54 13.43 6.77
C VAL A 312 15.92 13.15 5.33
N VAL A 313 16.43 11.95 5.05
CA VAL A 313 16.71 11.46 3.70
C VAL A 313 15.66 10.42 3.31
N GLY A 314 14.95 10.68 2.21
CA GLY A 314 14.04 9.74 1.59
C GLY A 314 14.80 8.69 0.80
N LEU A 315 14.53 7.41 1.02
CA LEU A 315 15.05 6.30 0.21
C LEU A 315 13.91 5.69 -0.58
N VAL A 316 13.92 5.91 -1.89
CA VAL A 316 12.84 5.52 -2.81
C VAL A 316 13.32 4.53 -3.88
N GLY A 317 12.38 3.87 -4.55
CA GLY A 317 12.64 2.92 -5.63
C GLY A 317 11.60 1.80 -5.64
N GLU A 318 11.65 0.95 -6.65
CA GLU A 318 10.72 -0.18 -6.81
C GLU A 318 10.86 -1.24 -5.71
N SER A 319 9.85 -2.10 -5.59
CA SER A 319 9.91 -3.27 -4.69
C SER A 319 11.07 -4.19 -5.09
N GLY A 320 11.86 -4.61 -4.09
CA GLY A 320 13.06 -5.41 -4.34
C GLY A 320 14.29 -4.62 -4.76
N SER A 321 14.25 -3.28 -4.87
CA SER A 321 15.43 -2.46 -5.17
C SER A 321 16.51 -2.45 -4.06
N GLY A 322 16.18 -2.95 -2.85
CA GLY A 322 17.14 -3.05 -1.74
C GLY A 322 16.94 -2.05 -0.60
N LYS A 323 15.90 -1.22 -0.62
CA LYS A 323 15.62 -0.18 0.41
C LYS A 323 15.65 -0.73 1.84
N SER A 324 14.77 -1.69 2.12
CA SER A 324 14.71 -2.31 3.46
C SER A 324 15.99 -3.11 3.79
N THR A 325 16.75 -3.56 2.78
CA THR A 325 18.06 -4.21 2.99
C THR A 325 19.06 -3.22 3.58
N ILE A 326 19.14 -1.99 3.08
CA ILE A 326 19.97 -0.92 3.64
C ILE A 326 19.52 -0.61 5.08
N GLY A 327 18.22 -0.42 5.33
CA GLY A 327 17.69 -0.18 6.68
C GLY A 327 18.07 -1.30 7.67
N ARG A 328 17.92 -2.55 7.27
CA ARG A 328 18.29 -3.72 8.11
C ARG A 328 19.82 -3.81 8.35
N ALA A 329 20.62 -3.45 7.36
CA ALA A 329 22.07 -3.41 7.52
C ALA A 329 22.49 -2.30 8.47
N ALA A 330 21.86 -1.12 8.41
CA ALA A 330 22.14 0.01 9.31
C ALA A 330 21.82 -0.26 10.79
N VAL A 331 21.00 -1.29 11.10
CA VAL A 331 20.80 -1.77 12.50
C VAL A 331 21.59 -3.05 12.82
N GLY A 332 22.45 -3.50 11.89
CA GLY A 332 23.28 -4.69 12.08
C GLY A 332 22.48 -6.00 12.09
N LEU A 333 21.33 -6.07 11.39
CA LEU A 333 20.58 -7.30 11.17
C LEU A 333 21.08 -8.07 9.95
N LEU A 334 21.78 -7.38 9.05
CA LEU A 334 22.42 -7.97 7.87
C LEU A 334 23.91 -7.65 7.89
N LYS A 335 24.71 -8.61 7.42
CA LYS A 335 26.15 -8.44 7.33
C LYS A 335 26.49 -7.69 6.04
N VAL A 336 27.37 -6.69 6.15
CA VAL A 336 27.99 -6.00 5.03
C VAL A 336 29.08 -6.89 4.44
N ALA A 337 29.03 -7.19 3.14
CA ALA A 337 30.01 -8.03 2.46
C ALA A 337 31.29 -7.25 2.13
N SER A 338 31.16 -5.98 1.71
CA SER A 338 32.26 -5.04 1.52
C SER A 338 31.73 -3.60 1.67
N GLY A 339 32.65 -2.64 1.80
CA GLY A 339 32.34 -1.26 2.13
C GLY A 339 32.07 -1.05 3.61
N THR A 340 31.56 0.11 3.98
CA THR A 340 31.39 0.55 5.39
C THR A 340 30.00 1.14 5.60
N ILE A 341 29.39 0.81 6.73
CA ILE A 341 28.19 1.49 7.23
C ILE A 341 28.48 1.98 8.64
N CYS A 342 28.50 3.31 8.83
CA CYS A 342 28.71 3.95 10.13
C CYS A 342 27.41 4.58 10.63
N VAL A 343 27.04 4.29 11.88
CA VAL A 343 25.89 4.86 12.58
C VAL A 343 26.37 5.63 13.81
N ALA A 344 26.00 6.90 13.92
CA ALA A 344 26.46 7.79 14.99
C ALA A 344 27.98 7.69 15.23
N GLY A 345 28.78 7.68 14.13
CA GLY A 345 30.24 7.59 14.14
C GLY A 345 30.83 6.20 14.46
N GLN A 346 30.01 5.15 14.56
CA GLN A 346 30.46 3.78 14.84
C GLN A 346 30.26 2.88 13.63
N ASP A 347 31.32 2.19 13.19
CA ASP A 347 31.25 1.23 12.09
C ASP A 347 30.51 -0.04 12.51
N ILE A 348 29.36 -0.28 11.88
CA ILE A 348 28.53 -1.46 12.14
C ILE A 348 29.04 -2.71 11.41
N SER A 349 29.84 -2.52 10.35
CA SER A 349 30.32 -3.61 9.48
C SER A 349 31.30 -4.53 10.22
N THR A 350 32.04 -3.97 11.16
CA THR A 350 33.06 -4.66 11.96
C THR A 350 32.67 -4.83 13.43
N ALA A 351 31.52 -4.29 13.85
CA ALA A 351 31.10 -4.21 15.24
C ALA A 351 30.86 -5.59 15.88
N ASN A 352 31.40 -5.79 17.09
CA ASN A 352 31.09 -6.96 17.91
C ASN A 352 29.71 -6.82 18.61
N ARG A 353 29.25 -7.88 19.30
CA ARG A 353 27.91 -7.89 19.94
C ARG A 353 27.70 -6.75 20.96
N LYS A 354 28.73 -6.36 21.69
CA LYS A 354 28.63 -5.26 22.67
C LYS A 354 28.50 -3.91 21.96
N GLN A 355 29.33 -3.67 20.96
CA GLN A 355 29.26 -2.48 20.12
C GLN A 355 27.92 -2.39 19.37
N LEU A 356 27.41 -3.50 18.81
CA LEU A 356 26.08 -3.54 18.20
C LEU A 356 24.96 -3.17 19.17
N ARG A 357 25.06 -3.58 20.46
CA ARG A 357 24.08 -3.18 21.47
C ARG A 357 24.12 -1.67 21.74
N ASP A 358 25.31 -1.08 21.79
CA ASP A 358 25.48 0.36 21.97
C ASP A 358 24.97 1.16 20.75
N ILE A 359 25.26 0.68 19.52
CA ILE A 359 24.74 1.28 18.29
C ILE A 359 23.21 1.23 18.28
N ARG A 360 22.64 0.07 18.58
CA ARG A 360 21.17 -0.12 18.57
C ARG A 360 20.43 0.74 19.59
N SER A 361 21.06 1.15 20.68
CA SER A 361 20.46 2.10 21.62
C SER A 361 20.32 3.52 21.04
N LYS A 362 21.08 3.83 19.98
CA LYS A 362 21.06 5.13 19.28
C LYS A 362 20.18 5.10 18.03
N VAL A 363 19.59 3.95 17.68
CA VAL A 363 18.77 3.77 16.48
C VAL A 363 17.35 3.39 16.87
N GLY A 364 16.38 4.18 16.44
CA GLY A 364 14.96 3.83 16.46
C GLY A 364 14.56 3.15 15.15
N VAL A 365 13.61 2.20 15.22
CA VAL A 365 13.07 1.56 14.01
C VAL A 365 11.55 1.57 14.06
N VAL A 366 10.95 2.12 13.01
CA VAL A 366 9.52 2.02 12.70
C VAL A 366 9.37 1.04 11.54
N PHE A 367 8.64 -0.05 11.75
CA PHE A 367 8.47 -1.12 10.78
C PHE A 367 7.25 -0.89 9.88
N GLN A 368 7.26 -1.47 8.69
CA GLN A 368 6.24 -1.38 7.65
C GLN A 368 4.85 -1.82 8.13
N ASP A 369 4.75 -2.93 8.87
CA ASP A 369 3.48 -3.41 9.40
C ASP A 369 3.41 -3.20 10.92
N PRO A 370 2.59 -2.22 11.36
CA PRO A 370 2.43 -1.96 12.78
C PRO A 370 1.75 -3.12 13.53
N GLY A 371 1.01 -3.97 12.83
CA GLY A 371 0.34 -5.14 13.41
C GLY A 371 1.32 -6.22 13.82
N SER A 372 2.22 -6.60 12.93
CA SER A 372 3.25 -7.64 13.18
C SER A 372 4.42 -7.14 14.02
N SER A 373 4.63 -5.82 14.09
CA SER A 373 5.73 -5.22 14.83
C SER A 373 5.53 -5.19 16.36
N LEU A 374 4.28 -5.33 16.82
CA LEU A 374 3.92 -5.34 18.23
C LEU A 374 3.57 -6.77 18.69
N ASN A 375 4.02 -7.15 19.88
CA ASN A 375 3.64 -8.44 20.45
C ASN A 375 2.13 -8.42 20.80
N PRO A 376 1.28 -9.25 20.16
CA PRO A 376 -0.18 -9.22 20.35
C PRO A 376 -0.61 -9.61 21.76
N ARG A 377 0.27 -10.24 22.54
CA ARG A 377 0.01 -10.69 23.92
C ARG A 377 0.45 -9.67 24.97
N TRP A 378 1.08 -8.57 24.56
CA TRP A 378 1.54 -7.53 25.49
C TRP A 378 0.66 -6.28 25.38
N PRO A 379 0.37 -5.64 26.52
CA PRO A 379 -0.16 -4.29 26.50
C PRO A 379 0.81 -3.34 25.78
N ILE A 380 0.29 -2.32 25.11
CA ILE A 380 1.12 -1.39 24.34
C ILE A 380 2.15 -0.65 25.20
N GLY A 381 1.82 -0.34 26.46
CA GLY A 381 2.78 0.25 27.40
C GLY A 381 4.00 -0.63 27.65
N GLN A 382 3.86 -1.94 27.65
CA GLN A 382 4.99 -2.88 27.78
C GLN A 382 5.83 -2.88 26.49
N SER A 383 5.21 -2.85 25.31
CA SER A 383 5.92 -2.76 24.03
C SER A 383 6.73 -1.48 23.90
N ILE A 384 6.20 -0.34 24.38
CA ILE A 384 6.91 0.95 24.40
C ILE A 384 8.07 0.93 25.44
N ALA A 385 7.86 0.27 26.60
CA ALA A 385 8.86 0.19 27.67
C ALA A 385 10.00 -0.81 27.38
N GLU A 386 9.86 -1.69 26.39
CA GLU A 386 10.85 -2.73 26.09
C GLU A 386 12.26 -2.18 25.82
N PRO A 387 12.45 -1.18 24.92
CA PRO A 387 13.77 -0.57 24.71
C PRO A 387 14.38 0.03 26.00
N LEU A 388 13.55 0.69 26.81
CA LEU A 388 13.99 1.25 28.10
C LEU A 388 14.48 0.16 29.06
N THR A 389 13.80 -0.99 29.08
CA THR A 389 14.16 -2.13 29.92
C THR A 389 15.49 -2.76 29.49
N LEU A 390 15.78 -2.78 28.18
CA LEU A 390 16.96 -3.43 27.62
C LEU A 390 18.22 -2.55 27.65
N HIS A 391 18.06 -1.21 27.60
CA HIS A 391 19.16 -0.28 27.35
C HIS A 391 19.34 0.77 28.43
N THR A 392 18.49 0.83 29.47
CA THR A 392 18.63 1.80 30.59
C THR A 392 18.53 1.12 31.95
N ASP A 393 19.02 1.80 32.97
CA ASP A 393 18.91 1.39 34.38
C ASP A 393 17.68 2.00 35.07
N MET A 394 16.70 2.51 34.29
CA MET A 394 15.47 3.10 34.84
C MET A 394 14.70 2.09 35.68
N ASP A 395 14.21 2.53 36.82
CA ASP A 395 13.29 1.73 37.63
C ASP A 395 11.89 1.65 37.00
N ARG A 396 11.01 0.86 37.60
CA ARG A 396 9.66 0.64 37.06
C ARG A 396 8.85 1.95 36.96
N SER A 397 8.96 2.81 37.99
CA SER A 397 8.20 4.07 38.04
C SER A 397 8.67 5.06 36.97
N GLN A 398 9.98 5.15 36.78
CA GLN A 398 10.59 5.99 35.75
C GLN A 398 10.18 5.52 34.34
N ARG A 399 10.20 4.21 34.07
CA ARG A 399 9.71 3.65 32.77
C ARG A 399 8.24 3.93 32.55
N GLU A 400 7.39 3.73 33.56
CA GLU A 400 5.96 4.03 33.47
C GLU A 400 5.70 5.53 33.21
N SER A 401 6.46 6.42 33.82
CA SER A 401 6.39 7.87 33.58
C SER A 401 6.81 8.19 32.14
N ARG A 402 7.94 7.64 31.67
CA ARG A 402 8.42 7.85 30.29
C ARG A 402 7.42 7.33 29.24
N VAL A 403 6.81 6.16 29.48
CA VAL A 403 5.77 5.61 28.60
C VAL A 403 4.56 6.54 28.51
N LYS A 404 4.14 7.18 29.60
CA LYS A 404 3.04 8.15 29.55
C LYS A 404 3.39 9.35 28.69
N THR A 405 4.58 9.93 28.91
CA THR A 405 5.08 11.06 28.09
C THR A 405 5.14 10.69 26.60
N LEU A 406 5.67 9.51 26.27
CA LEU A 406 5.75 9.05 24.88
C LEU A 406 4.37 8.87 24.23
N LEU A 407 3.38 8.36 24.98
CA LEU A 407 2.01 8.29 24.49
C LEU A 407 1.41 9.66 24.22
N GLU A 408 1.64 10.63 25.11
CA GLU A 408 1.21 12.03 24.93
C GLU A 408 1.88 12.66 23.71
N GLN A 409 3.19 12.48 23.52
CA GLN A 409 3.93 12.97 22.35
C GLN A 409 3.37 12.43 21.03
N VAL A 410 2.93 11.16 20.99
CA VAL A 410 2.27 10.60 19.80
C VAL A 410 0.75 10.82 19.79
N GLN A 411 0.24 11.78 20.56
CA GLN A 411 -1.16 12.17 20.62
C GLN A 411 -2.10 10.98 20.95
N LEU A 412 -1.66 10.10 21.86
CA LEU A 412 -2.47 9.01 22.40
C LEU A 412 -2.71 9.21 23.90
N PRO A 413 -3.94 9.00 24.38
CA PRO A 413 -4.23 9.09 25.82
C PRO A 413 -3.37 8.13 26.66
N PRO A 414 -2.74 8.57 27.76
CA PRO A 414 -1.86 7.72 28.61
C PRO A 414 -2.55 6.48 29.20
N ASN A 415 -3.89 6.52 29.36
CA ASN A 415 -4.67 5.38 29.85
C ASN A 415 -4.71 4.22 28.85
N MET A 416 -4.42 4.46 27.57
CA MET A 416 -4.35 3.42 26.55
C MET A 416 -3.19 2.44 26.75
N ARG A 417 -2.20 2.77 27.60
CA ARG A 417 -1.03 1.90 27.88
C ARG A 417 -1.39 0.44 28.24
N ASN A 418 -2.58 0.22 28.81
CA ASN A 418 -3.06 -1.09 29.21
C ASN A 418 -3.81 -1.84 28.10
N ARG A 419 -4.08 -1.20 26.96
CA ARG A 419 -4.73 -1.83 25.80
C ARG A 419 -3.76 -2.74 25.06
N PHE A 420 -4.33 -3.75 24.40
CA PHE A 420 -3.61 -4.67 23.53
C PHE A 420 -3.64 -4.19 22.07
N PRO A 421 -2.68 -4.58 21.22
CA PRO A 421 -2.62 -4.15 19.82
C PRO A 421 -3.91 -4.37 19.02
N HIS A 422 -4.62 -5.48 19.25
CA HIS A 422 -5.87 -5.78 18.56
C HIS A 422 -7.04 -4.83 18.93
N GLN A 423 -6.92 -4.08 20.01
CA GLN A 423 -7.92 -3.08 20.46
C GLN A 423 -7.67 -1.68 19.88
N LEU A 424 -6.69 -1.54 18.98
CA LEU A 424 -6.26 -0.28 18.39
C LEU A 424 -6.55 -0.25 16.89
N SER A 425 -6.85 0.94 16.35
CA SER A 425 -6.87 1.17 14.90
C SER A 425 -5.46 1.06 14.29
N GLY A 426 -5.36 0.95 12.95
CA GLY A 426 -4.08 0.93 12.23
C GLY A 426 -3.20 2.13 12.58
N GLY A 427 -3.74 3.34 12.49
CA GLY A 427 -3.03 4.57 12.83
C GLY A 427 -2.62 4.67 14.30
N GLN A 428 -3.44 4.16 15.24
CA GLN A 428 -3.06 4.09 16.66
C GLN A 428 -1.91 3.10 16.88
N ARG A 429 -1.92 1.94 16.23
CA ARG A 429 -0.79 0.98 16.27
C ARG A 429 0.49 1.60 15.71
N GLN A 430 0.39 2.35 14.62
CA GLN A 430 1.53 3.04 14.01
C GLN A 430 2.13 4.08 14.97
N ARG A 431 1.30 4.90 15.61
CA ARG A 431 1.75 5.86 16.64
C ARG A 431 2.43 5.19 17.83
N VAL A 432 1.94 4.01 18.26
CA VAL A 432 2.63 3.18 19.27
C VAL A 432 3.99 2.70 18.78
N GLY A 433 4.11 2.32 17.50
CA GLY A 433 5.38 1.96 16.85
C GLY A 433 6.38 3.13 16.86
N ILE A 434 5.90 4.34 16.55
CA ILE A 434 6.71 5.58 16.61
C ILE A 434 7.13 5.86 18.07
N ALA A 435 6.21 5.79 19.05
CA ALA A 435 6.52 5.99 20.46
C ALA A 435 7.61 5.01 20.97
N ARG A 436 7.54 3.74 20.56
CA ARG A 436 8.56 2.74 20.87
C ARG A 436 9.91 3.09 20.25
N ALA A 437 9.92 3.54 19.01
CA ALA A 437 11.15 3.90 18.30
C ALA A 437 11.85 5.13 18.92
N LEU A 438 11.07 6.07 19.48
CA LEU A 438 11.55 7.28 20.16
C LEU A 438 11.88 7.08 21.64
N ALA A 439 11.67 5.89 22.22
CA ALA A 439 11.79 5.64 23.64
C ALA A 439 13.18 6.01 24.21
N LEU A 440 14.25 5.74 23.45
CA LEU A 440 15.65 5.98 23.82
C LEU A 440 16.21 7.30 23.25
N GLU A 441 15.39 8.18 22.69
CA GLU A 441 15.85 9.43 22.05
C GLU A 441 16.95 9.16 21.00
N PRO A 442 16.62 8.42 19.93
CA PRO A 442 17.62 7.94 18.99
C PRO A 442 18.29 9.07 18.21
N THR A 443 19.56 8.90 17.87
CA THR A 443 20.28 9.78 16.94
C THR A 443 19.79 9.58 15.49
N LEU A 444 19.46 8.33 15.14
CA LEU A 444 18.97 7.93 13.82
C LEU A 444 17.65 7.17 13.95
N LEU A 445 16.64 7.57 13.21
CA LEU A 445 15.40 6.82 13.03
C LEU A 445 15.40 6.16 11.64
N ILE A 446 15.10 4.88 11.58
CA ILE A 446 14.83 4.18 10.32
C ILE A 446 13.34 3.93 10.26
N ALA A 447 12.66 4.58 9.31
CA ALA A 447 11.24 4.44 9.08
C ALA A 447 11.03 3.64 7.78
N ASP A 448 10.74 2.33 7.91
CA ASP A 448 10.55 1.43 6.77
C ASP A 448 9.06 1.39 6.41
N GLU A 449 8.66 2.13 5.37
CA GLU A 449 7.29 2.29 4.90
C GLU A 449 6.26 2.59 6.00
N PRO A 450 6.47 3.65 6.80
CA PRO A 450 5.73 3.85 8.06
C PRO A 450 4.25 4.15 7.88
N THR A 451 3.76 4.37 6.66
CA THR A 451 2.37 4.76 6.38
C THR A 451 1.69 3.93 5.30
N SER A 452 2.38 2.94 4.70
CA SER A 452 1.89 2.17 3.55
C SER A 452 0.61 1.35 3.81
N ALA A 453 0.30 1.03 5.06
CA ALA A 453 -0.88 0.27 5.46
C ALA A 453 -2.00 1.15 6.07
N LEU A 454 -1.96 2.46 5.84
CA LEU A 454 -2.91 3.42 6.41
C LEU A 454 -3.76 4.08 5.33
N ASP A 455 -5.01 4.38 5.67
CA ASP A 455 -5.86 5.21 4.82
C ASP A 455 -5.29 6.62 4.68
N VAL A 456 -5.60 7.30 3.57
CA VAL A 456 -5.05 8.61 3.21
C VAL A 456 -5.20 9.65 4.32
N SER A 457 -6.37 9.76 4.96
CA SER A 457 -6.60 10.72 6.04
C SER A 457 -5.83 10.41 7.33
N VAL A 458 -5.62 9.12 7.63
CA VAL A 458 -4.82 8.65 8.76
C VAL A 458 -3.33 8.83 8.44
N GLN A 459 -2.92 8.54 7.21
CA GLN A 459 -1.56 8.74 6.71
C GLN A 459 -1.13 10.20 6.85
N ALA A 460 -1.93 11.15 6.37
CA ALA A 460 -1.62 12.59 6.48
C ALA A 460 -1.36 13.00 7.94
N ARG A 461 -2.24 12.61 8.86
CA ARG A 461 -2.09 12.91 10.31
C ARG A 461 -0.87 12.26 10.95
N VAL A 462 -0.47 11.06 10.49
CA VAL A 462 0.74 10.39 11.00
C VAL A 462 1.99 11.07 10.45
N LEU A 463 1.98 11.55 9.20
CA LEU A 463 3.10 12.30 8.60
C LEU A 463 3.27 13.68 9.25
N GLU A 464 2.19 14.41 9.51
CA GLU A 464 2.22 15.67 10.27
C GLU A 464 2.83 15.47 11.66
N LEU A 465 2.34 14.46 12.40
CA LEU A 465 2.89 14.10 13.72
C LEU A 465 4.37 13.72 13.62
N PHE A 466 4.76 12.97 12.59
CA PHE A 466 6.16 12.59 12.37
C PHE A 466 7.04 13.81 12.15
N ALA A 467 6.61 14.76 11.31
CA ALA A 467 7.34 16.01 11.06
C ALA A 467 7.43 16.91 12.32
N GLU A 468 6.38 16.95 13.14
CA GLU A 468 6.40 17.66 14.43
C GLU A 468 7.43 17.04 15.39
N LEU A 469 7.41 15.71 15.57
CA LEU A 469 8.34 15.00 16.43
C LEU A 469 9.79 15.11 15.95
N GLN A 470 10.01 15.10 14.64
CA GLN A 470 11.34 15.26 14.04
C GLN A 470 11.91 16.65 14.34
N ARG A 471 11.11 17.72 14.19
CA ARG A 471 11.51 19.09 14.53
C ARG A 471 11.76 19.27 16.04
N GLU A 472 10.94 18.66 16.89
CA GLU A 472 11.06 18.77 18.35
C GLU A 472 12.29 18.03 18.88
N HIS A 473 12.54 16.81 18.38
CA HIS A 473 13.61 15.94 18.90
C HIS A 473 14.92 16.02 18.11
N GLY A 474 14.91 16.57 16.89
CA GLY A 474 16.10 16.76 16.07
C GLY A 474 16.80 15.45 15.64
N PHE A 475 16.09 14.32 15.59
CA PHE A 475 16.68 13.06 15.12
C PHE A 475 16.88 13.08 13.61
N ALA A 476 17.95 12.42 13.14
CA ALA A 476 18.12 12.13 11.72
C ALA A 476 17.21 10.97 11.31
N CYS A 477 16.75 10.94 10.07
CA CYS A 477 15.89 9.87 9.60
C CYS A 477 16.28 9.33 8.22
N LEU A 478 16.33 8.00 8.11
CA LEU A 478 16.24 7.28 6.84
C LEU A 478 14.77 6.90 6.62
N PHE A 479 14.07 7.66 5.78
CA PHE A 479 12.66 7.46 5.49
C PHE A 479 12.50 6.65 4.21
N ILE A 480 12.13 5.38 4.34
CA ILE A 480 11.97 4.45 3.23
C ILE A 480 10.51 4.46 2.81
N SER A 481 10.25 4.72 1.53
CA SER A 481 8.91 4.65 0.94
C SER A 481 8.99 4.29 -0.55
N HIS A 482 7.91 3.76 -1.08
CA HIS A 482 7.68 3.65 -2.52
C HIS A 482 6.84 4.83 -3.05
N ASP A 483 6.27 5.64 -2.18
CA ASP A 483 5.46 6.81 -2.51
C ASP A 483 6.32 8.09 -2.45
N LEU A 484 6.60 8.65 -3.64
CA LEU A 484 7.40 9.86 -3.79
C LEU A 484 6.71 11.11 -3.24
N ALA A 485 5.38 11.19 -3.33
CA ALA A 485 4.62 12.31 -2.79
C ALA A 485 4.69 12.35 -1.25
N VAL A 486 4.70 11.17 -0.60
CA VAL A 486 4.91 11.06 0.85
C VAL A 486 6.34 11.46 1.23
N VAL A 487 7.34 11.08 0.44
CA VAL A 487 8.73 11.42 0.71
C VAL A 487 8.97 12.92 0.58
N GLU A 488 8.39 13.57 -0.43
CA GLU A 488 8.48 15.03 -0.61
C GLU A 488 8.00 15.82 0.62
N LEU A 489 6.98 15.31 1.32
CA LEU A 489 6.43 15.98 2.51
C LEU A 489 7.39 16.00 3.72
N VAL A 490 8.35 15.08 3.80
CA VAL A 490 9.15 14.87 5.02
C VAL A 490 10.66 14.92 4.79
N ALA A 491 11.14 14.68 3.57
CA ALA A 491 12.56 14.55 3.27
C ALA A 491 13.14 15.82 2.61
N SER A 492 14.34 16.22 3.03
CA SER A 492 15.11 17.32 2.41
C SER A 492 16.00 16.84 1.26
N ARG A 493 16.39 15.57 1.27
CA ARG A 493 17.15 14.92 0.20
C ARG A 493 16.57 13.56 -0.12
N ILE A 494 16.72 13.13 -1.37
CA ILE A 494 16.17 11.86 -1.86
C ILE A 494 17.28 11.02 -2.48
N ALA A 495 17.33 9.75 -2.08
CA ALA A 495 18.16 8.70 -2.67
C ALA A 495 17.26 7.75 -3.46
N VAL A 496 17.47 7.66 -4.77
CA VAL A 496 16.72 6.76 -5.66
C VAL A 496 17.51 5.47 -5.86
N LEU A 497 16.94 4.35 -5.46
CA LEU A 497 17.60 3.05 -5.53
C LEU A 497 16.98 2.18 -6.63
N ASN A 498 17.81 1.69 -7.54
CA ASN A 498 17.42 0.81 -8.64
C ASN A 498 18.27 -0.46 -8.65
N HIS A 499 17.64 -1.64 -8.54
CA HIS A 499 18.32 -2.96 -8.55
C HIS A 499 19.60 -3.02 -7.69
N GLY A 500 19.53 -2.50 -6.47
CA GLY A 500 20.64 -2.50 -5.52
C GLY A 500 21.70 -1.43 -5.74
N ARG A 501 21.53 -0.52 -6.69
CA ARG A 501 22.44 0.59 -6.98
C ARG A 501 21.77 1.93 -6.80
N LEU A 502 22.55 2.93 -6.42
CA LEU A 502 22.07 4.31 -6.33
C LEU A 502 21.98 4.91 -7.74
N ALA A 503 20.77 5.17 -8.21
CA ALA A 503 20.52 5.80 -9.52
C ALA A 503 20.71 7.32 -9.43
N GLU A 504 20.16 7.94 -8.38
CA GLU A 504 20.27 9.39 -8.20
C GLU A 504 20.26 9.75 -6.71
N PHE A 505 20.95 10.84 -6.33
CA PHE A 505 20.96 11.36 -4.97
C PHE A 505 21.13 12.87 -4.99
N GLY A 506 20.18 13.60 -4.43
CA GLY A 506 20.19 15.06 -4.45
C GLY A 506 19.16 15.66 -3.50
N SER A 507 18.98 16.99 -3.57
CA SER A 507 17.87 17.64 -2.89
C SER A 507 16.53 17.14 -3.43
N ASP A 508 15.49 17.20 -2.61
CA ASP A 508 14.11 16.89 -3.02
C ASP A 508 13.74 17.63 -4.30
N LYS A 509 13.94 18.95 -4.35
CA LYS A 509 13.68 19.78 -5.53
C LYS A 509 14.42 19.28 -6.77
N GLN A 510 15.73 18.98 -6.66
CA GLN A 510 16.51 18.51 -7.80
C GLN A 510 15.96 17.17 -8.33
N VAL A 511 15.79 16.19 -7.45
CA VAL A 511 15.37 14.84 -7.85
C VAL A 511 13.93 14.82 -8.39
N LEU A 512 13.03 15.64 -7.81
CA LEU A 512 11.62 15.63 -8.20
C LEU A 512 11.29 16.51 -9.40
N THR A 513 12.03 17.62 -9.62
CA THR A 513 11.71 18.58 -10.70
C THR A 513 12.68 18.55 -11.88
N ALA A 514 13.93 18.14 -11.66
CA ALA A 514 14.98 18.11 -12.67
C ALA A 514 15.84 16.83 -12.58
N PRO A 515 15.21 15.63 -12.63
CA PRO A 515 15.93 14.37 -12.53
C PRO A 515 16.91 14.19 -13.68
N THR A 516 18.10 13.68 -13.39
CA THR A 516 19.16 13.42 -14.38
C THR A 516 19.12 11.98 -14.87
N ASP A 517 18.82 11.03 -13.98
CA ASP A 517 18.79 9.60 -14.29
C ASP A 517 17.47 9.19 -14.97
N ASP A 518 17.56 8.35 -16.01
CA ASP A 518 16.39 7.93 -16.79
C ASP A 518 15.43 7.02 -16.01
N TYR A 519 15.92 6.26 -15.02
CA TYR A 519 15.06 5.50 -14.14
C TYR A 519 14.26 6.42 -13.21
N THR A 520 14.89 7.47 -12.66
CA THR A 520 14.22 8.48 -11.84
C THR A 520 13.11 9.18 -12.65
N LYS A 521 13.37 9.54 -13.90
CA LYS A 521 12.33 10.11 -14.79
C LYS A 521 11.15 9.18 -14.99
N ARG A 522 11.41 7.90 -15.26
CA ARG A 522 10.34 6.90 -15.42
C ARG A 522 9.56 6.68 -14.12
N LEU A 523 10.26 6.62 -12.98
CA LEU A 523 9.64 6.47 -11.65
C LEU A 523 8.70 7.65 -11.36
N LEU A 524 9.14 8.88 -11.60
CA LEU A 524 8.33 10.09 -11.43
C LEU A 524 7.14 10.12 -12.37
N ALA A 525 7.31 9.77 -13.63
CA ALA A 525 6.22 9.73 -14.62
C ALA A 525 5.14 8.67 -14.27
N ALA A 526 5.48 7.67 -13.45
CA ALA A 526 4.56 6.64 -13.01
C ALA A 526 3.74 7.03 -11.77
N VAL A 527 4.15 8.07 -11.01
CA VAL A 527 3.40 8.54 -9.82
C VAL A 527 2.05 9.09 -10.24
N PRO A 528 0.93 8.54 -9.74
CA PRO A 528 -0.40 9.03 -10.07
C PRO A 528 -0.65 10.42 -9.46
N VAL A 529 -1.45 11.24 -10.17
CA VAL A 529 -1.82 12.59 -9.75
C VAL A 529 -3.32 12.63 -9.49
N PRO A 530 -3.81 13.19 -8.37
CA PRO A 530 -5.23 13.27 -8.04
C PRO A 530 -5.94 14.41 -8.79
N ASP A 531 -5.83 14.39 -10.11
CA ASP A 531 -6.43 15.36 -11.03
C ASP A 531 -6.59 14.67 -12.41
N PRO A 532 -7.81 14.47 -12.90
CA PRO A 532 -8.07 13.71 -14.13
C PRO A 532 -7.38 14.27 -15.38
N GLU A 533 -7.31 15.61 -15.53
CA GLU A 533 -6.70 16.24 -16.70
C GLU A 533 -5.17 16.10 -16.66
N ARG A 534 -4.56 16.42 -15.51
CA ARG A 534 -3.11 16.26 -15.32
C ARG A 534 -2.69 14.82 -15.42
N GLN A 535 -3.49 13.90 -14.91
CA GLN A 535 -3.21 12.46 -14.99
C GLN A 535 -3.22 11.96 -16.44
N ARG A 536 -4.11 12.47 -17.28
CA ARG A 536 -4.14 12.16 -18.70
C ARG A 536 -2.86 12.61 -19.40
N ILE A 537 -2.41 13.84 -19.16
CA ILE A 537 -1.15 14.38 -19.71
C ILE A 537 0.03 13.50 -19.27
N ARG A 538 0.12 13.21 -17.98
CA ARG A 538 1.20 12.41 -17.40
C ARG A 538 1.29 11.00 -17.97
N ARG A 539 0.17 10.40 -18.27
CA ARG A 539 0.10 9.10 -18.95
C ARG A 539 0.65 9.16 -20.38
N GLU A 540 0.41 10.23 -21.12
CA GLU A 540 0.97 10.43 -22.45
C GLU A 540 2.50 10.63 -22.39
N GLU A 541 2.98 11.42 -21.45
CA GLU A 541 4.41 11.58 -21.17
C GLU A 541 5.09 10.25 -20.83
N ARG A 542 4.47 9.45 -19.94
CA ARG A 542 4.96 8.12 -19.58
C ARG A 542 5.05 7.17 -20.78
N LYS A 543 4.06 7.20 -21.70
CA LYS A 543 4.11 6.42 -22.95
C LYS A 543 5.26 6.84 -23.86
N ALA A 544 5.62 8.12 -23.88
CA ALA A 544 6.73 8.63 -24.66
C ALA A 544 8.11 8.24 -24.09
N LEU A 545 8.20 7.89 -22.79
CA LEU A 545 9.43 7.45 -22.12
C LEU A 545 9.67 5.93 -22.18
N ARG A 546 8.70 5.16 -22.69
CA ARG A 546 8.82 3.70 -22.95
C ARG A 546 9.51 3.45 -24.30
#